data_bbf396e0c5c77f288cc9b172e8ef841d
#
_entry.id   bbf396e0c5c77f288cc9b172e8ef841d
#
_cell.length_a   1.000
_cell.length_b   1.000
_cell.length_c   1.000
_cell.angle_alpha   90.00
_cell.angle_beta   90.00
_cell.angle_gamma   90.00
#
_symmetry.space_group_name_H-M   'P 1'
#
loop_
_entity.id
_entity.type
_entity.pdbx_description
1 polymer ?
#
loop_
_entity_poly.entity_id
_entity_poly.type
_entity_poly.pdbx_seq_one_letter_code
_entity_poly.pdbx_strand_id
1 'polypeptide(L)'
;MNSNPRQLQLVEEVRARQSTSVEHLAETLGVTLQTVRRDIQKLADAGLLVRFHGGVRVPSATVENLAHTQRQVLHAEGKMRIARAVADAIPNGCSLILNIGTTTEAVAQALLHHKGLRVITNNLNVAAILSSNADCEVIVAGGVVRTRDRGIVGEAAVDFMRQFKVDIAVIGISAIESDGSLRDFDLREVKVAQTIIGQSREVWLAADHSKFSRQAMVELARLNQIDRL
;
A
#
# COMPACT_ATOMS: atom_id res chain seq x y z
N MET A 1 8.66 -17.90 -5.79
CA MET A 1 8.45 -18.86 -4.68
C MET A 1 6.96 -18.99 -4.47
N ASN A 2 6.40 -20.17 -4.60
CA ASN A 2 4.99 -20.43 -4.26
C ASN A 2 4.83 -20.23 -2.75
N SER A 3 4.26 -19.12 -2.35
CA SER A 3 3.94 -18.87 -0.94
C SER A 3 2.84 -19.84 -0.52
N ASN A 4 3.17 -20.72 0.43
CA ASN A 4 2.20 -21.65 1.00
C ASN A 4 1.10 -20.82 1.69
N PRO A 5 -0.19 -21.01 1.39
CA PRO A 5 -1.31 -20.26 1.99
C PRO A 5 -1.24 -20.20 3.52
N ARG A 6 -0.81 -21.29 4.17
CA ARG A 6 -0.62 -21.34 5.62
C ARG A 6 0.49 -20.39 6.12
N GLN A 7 1.59 -20.23 5.36
CA GLN A 7 2.66 -19.30 5.72
C GLN A 7 2.20 -17.84 5.62
N LEU A 8 1.34 -17.54 4.67
CA LEU A 8 0.70 -16.22 4.57
C LEU A 8 -0.19 -15.96 5.78
N GLN A 9 -1.08 -16.89 6.14
CA GLN A 9 -1.92 -16.79 7.34
C GLN A 9 -1.09 -16.62 8.62
N LEU A 10 0.02 -17.36 8.74
CA LEU A 10 0.94 -17.24 9.88
C LEU A 10 1.53 -15.83 9.98
N VAL A 11 2.00 -15.26 8.88
CA VAL A 11 2.54 -13.88 8.85
C VAL A 11 1.45 -12.87 9.19
N GLU A 12 0.23 -13.06 8.71
CA GLU A 12 -0.91 -12.19 9.00
C GLU A 12 -1.27 -12.21 10.48
N GLU A 13 -1.35 -13.38 11.10
CA GLU A 13 -1.64 -13.52 12.52
C GLU A 13 -0.55 -12.86 13.39
N VAL A 14 0.73 -13.08 13.06
CA VAL A 14 1.84 -12.44 13.78
C VAL A 14 1.80 -10.92 13.62
N ARG A 15 1.40 -10.42 12.47
CA ARG A 15 1.26 -8.97 12.21
C ARG A 15 0.12 -8.35 12.99
N ALA A 16 -1.03 -9.01 13.01
CA ALA A 16 -2.20 -8.53 13.74
C ALA A 16 -1.92 -8.38 15.25
N ARG A 17 -1.08 -9.26 15.79
CA ARG A 17 -0.73 -9.28 17.23
C ARG A 17 0.61 -8.63 17.56
N GLN A 18 1.39 -8.17 16.55
CA GLN A 18 2.78 -7.69 16.66
C GLN A 18 3.77 -8.77 17.12
N SER A 19 3.37 -9.62 18.03
CA SER A 19 4.10 -10.81 18.49
C SER A 19 3.11 -11.87 18.97
N THR A 20 3.49 -13.14 18.84
CA THR A 20 2.65 -14.26 19.29
C THR A 20 3.48 -15.49 19.61
N SER A 21 2.93 -16.39 20.41
CA SER A 21 3.58 -17.67 20.77
C SER A 21 3.42 -18.70 19.65
N VAL A 22 4.31 -19.68 19.64
CA VAL A 22 4.23 -20.83 18.71
C VAL A 22 2.97 -21.66 18.97
N GLU A 23 2.58 -21.77 20.23
CA GLU A 23 1.38 -22.51 20.70
C GLU A 23 0.12 -21.87 20.12
N HIS A 24 -0.02 -20.56 20.26
CA HIS A 24 -1.18 -19.83 19.71
C HIS A 24 -1.29 -19.99 18.19
N LEU A 25 -0.17 -19.90 17.48
CA LEU A 25 -0.16 -20.11 16.03
C LEU A 25 -0.55 -21.54 15.64
N ALA A 26 -0.15 -22.54 16.43
CA ALA A 26 -0.54 -23.93 16.18
C ALA A 26 -2.04 -24.14 16.34
N GLU A 27 -2.65 -23.55 17.37
CA GLU A 27 -4.10 -23.59 17.60
C GLU A 27 -4.85 -22.86 16.47
N THR A 28 -4.46 -21.63 16.16
CA THR A 28 -5.14 -20.80 15.16
C THR A 28 -5.08 -21.42 13.75
N LEU A 29 -3.95 -22.03 13.40
CA LEU A 29 -3.75 -22.64 12.08
C LEU A 29 -4.17 -24.11 12.00
N GLY A 30 -4.58 -24.73 13.11
CA GLY A 30 -4.99 -26.13 13.17
C GLY A 30 -3.88 -27.11 12.81
N VAL A 31 -2.62 -26.80 13.16
CA VAL A 31 -1.44 -27.64 12.83
C VAL A 31 -0.57 -27.90 14.05
N THR A 32 0.36 -28.84 13.92
CA THR A 32 1.27 -29.17 15.03
C THR A 32 2.30 -28.07 15.30
N LEU A 33 2.78 -27.96 16.55
CA LEU A 33 3.86 -27.07 16.96
C LEU A 33 5.10 -27.20 16.05
N GLN A 34 5.43 -28.44 15.65
CA GLN A 34 6.57 -28.71 14.79
C GLN A 34 6.39 -28.13 13.39
N THR A 35 5.18 -28.20 12.85
CA THR A 35 4.84 -27.59 11.56
C THR A 35 4.98 -26.07 11.62
N VAL A 36 4.45 -25.44 12.67
CA VAL A 36 4.59 -23.99 12.91
C VAL A 36 6.05 -23.59 13.02
N ARG A 37 6.84 -24.31 13.84
CA ARG A 37 8.28 -24.02 14.00
C ARG A 37 9.04 -24.07 12.68
N ARG A 38 8.72 -25.05 11.81
CA ARG A 38 9.32 -25.15 10.48
C ARG A 38 8.93 -23.99 9.57
N ASP A 39 7.67 -23.58 9.58
CA ASP A 39 7.18 -22.44 8.81
C ASP A 39 7.79 -21.14 9.32
N ILE A 40 7.83 -20.91 10.63
CA ILE A 40 8.52 -19.78 11.27
C ILE A 40 10.00 -19.72 10.85
N GLN A 41 10.69 -20.88 10.86
CA GLN A 41 12.10 -20.90 10.44
C GLN A 41 12.27 -20.43 9.01
N LYS A 42 11.46 -20.92 8.06
CA LYS A 42 11.49 -20.48 6.66
C LYS A 42 11.19 -19.00 6.50
N LEU A 43 10.22 -18.50 7.24
CA LEU A 43 9.83 -17.09 7.22
C LEU A 43 10.89 -16.19 7.88
N ALA A 44 11.56 -16.67 8.91
CA ALA A 44 12.67 -15.97 9.54
C ALA A 44 13.90 -15.94 8.62
N ASP A 45 14.23 -17.05 7.96
CA ASP A 45 15.32 -17.12 6.98
C ASP A 45 15.04 -16.18 5.77
N ALA A 46 13.78 -15.97 5.45
CA ALA A 46 13.33 -15.00 4.45
C ALA A 46 13.23 -13.55 4.97
N GLY A 47 13.59 -13.29 6.23
CA GLY A 47 13.53 -11.96 6.85
C GLY A 47 12.10 -11.43 7.11
N LEU A 48 11.09 -12.28 7.00
CA LEU A 48 9.68 -11.89 7.18
C LEU A 48 9.23 -11.89 8.64
N LEU A 49 9.92 -12.65 9.49
CA LEU A 49 9.67 -12.77 10.92
C LEU A 49 10.98 -12.79 11.70
N VAL A 50 10.91 -12.44 12.99
CA VAL A 50 12.01 -12.55 13.96
C VAL A 50 11.59 -13.48 15.08
N ARG A 51 12.42 -14.48 15.37
CA ARG A 51 12.21 -15.41 16.47
C ARG A 51 12.71 -14.81 17.79
N PHE A 52 12.01 -15.06 18.87
CA PHE A 52 12.47 -14.83 20.23
C PHE A 52 12.13 -16.06 21.09
N HIS A 53 12.54 -16.04 22.36
CA HIS A 53 12.28 -17.18 23.25
C HIS A 53 10.79 -17.38 23.46
N GLY A 54 10.26 -18.53 23.00
CA GLY A 54 8.84 -18.89 23.11
C GLY A 54 7.90 -18.30 22.04
N GLY A 55 8.41 -17.51 21.08
CA GLY A 55 7.51 -16.89 20.11
C GLY A 55 8.18 -16.32 18.86
N VAL A 56 7.36 -15.58 18.16
CA VAL A 56 7.72 -14.91 16.89
C VAL A 56 7.09 -13.53 16.83
N ARG A 57 7.79 -12.58 16.24
CA ARG A 57 7.30 -11.22 15.99
C ARG A 57 7.61 -10.77 14.57
N VAL A 58 6.94 -9.74 14.10
CA VAL A 58 7.37 -9.05 12.89
C VAL A 58 8.71 -8.35 13.13
N PRO A 59 9.60 -8.27 12.13
CA PRO A 59 10.75 -7.39 12.21
C PRO A 59 10.25 -5.96 12.46
N SER A 60 10.68 -5.33 13.53
CA SER A 60 10.43 -3.91 13.76
C SER A 60 11.40 -3.09 12.91
N ALA A 61 11.20 -3.06 11.61
CA ALA A 61 11.94 -2.21 10.71
C ALA A 61 11.08 -0.98 10.39
N THR A 62 11.42 0.15 10.97
CA THR A 62 10.85 1.46 10.60
C THR A 62 11.50 2.02 9.33
N VAL A 63 12.54 1.36 8.82
CA VAL A 63 13.37 1.82 7.69
C VAL A 63 13.10 1.09 6.37
N GLU A 64 12.49 -0.10 6.39
CA GLU A 64 12.23 -0.88 5.18
C GLU A 64 10.77 -1.32 5.05
N ASN A 65 10.23 -1.10 3.86
CA ASN A 65 8.92 -1.63 3.49
C ASN A 65 9.06 -3.05 2.93
N LEU A 66 7.97 -3.84 3.03
CA LEU A 66 7.86 -5.12 2.35
C LEU A 66 8.04 -4.96 0.84
N ALA A 67 8.58 -5.99 0.19
CA ALA A 67 8.69 -6.01 -1.26
C ALA A 67 7.32 -5.81 -1.93
N HIS A 68 7.30 -5.10 -3.06
CA HIS A 68 6.06 -4.77 -3.78
C HIS A 68 5.27 -6.04 -4.16
N THR A 69 5.95 -7.08 -4.65
CA THR A 69 5.33 -8.36 -5.02
C THR A 69 4.66 -9.05 -3.82
N GLN A 70 5.25 -8.96 -2.63
CA GLN A 70 4.64 -9.47 -1.41
C GLN A 70 3.42 -8.63 -1.02
N ARG A 71 3.51 -7.29 -1.15
CA ARG A 71 2.39 -6.39 -0.87
C ARG A 71 1.23 -6.58 -1.85
N GLN A 72 1.47 -6.97 -3.10
CA GLN A 72 0.39 -7.26 -4.06
C GLN A 72 -0.49 -8.42 -3.60
N VAL A 73 0.12 -9.49 -3.10
CA VAL A 73 -0.59 -10.72 -2.69
C VAL A 73 -1.22 -10.58 -1.30
N LEU A 74 -0.57 -9.83 -0.39
CA LEU A 74 -1.08 -9.61 0.96
C LEU A 74 -2.39 -8.82 0.94
N HIS A 75 -3.42 -9.36 1.62
CA HIS A 75 -4.76 -8.75 1.74
C HIS A 75 -5.42 -8.43 0.38
N ALA A 76 -5.19 -9.26 -0.65
CA ALA A 76 -5.68 -9.00 -2.01
C ALA A 76 -7.21 -8.80 -2.06
N GLU A 77 -7.98 -9.60 -1.33
CA GLU A 77 -9.44 -9.46 -1.25
C GLU A 77 -9.86 -8.14 -0.59
N GLY A 78 -9.19 -7.73 0.49
CA GLY A 78 -9.42 -6.45 1.14
C GLY A 78 -9.16 -5.27 0.19
N LYS A 79 -8.05 -5.31 -0.55
CA LYS A 79 -7.73 -4.30 -1.56
C LYS A 79 -8.75 -4.24 -2.69
N MET A 80 -9.23 -5.39 -3.16
CA MET A 80 -10.29 -5.42 -4.18
C MET A 80 -11.60 -4.82 -3.69
N ARG A 81 -11.98 -5.05 -2.42
CA ARG A 81 -13.17 -4.42 -1.83
C ARG A 81 -13.01 -2.91 -1.73
N ILE A 82 -11.86 -2.43 -1.24
CA ILE A 82 -11.52 -1.02 -1.19
C ILE A 82 -11.55 -0.41 -2.60
N ALA A 83 -10.92 -1.08 -3.56
CA ALA A 83 -10.84 -0.62 -4.95
C ALA A 83 -12.22 -0.45 -5.59
N ARG A 84 -13.14 -1.38 -5.37
CA ARG A 84 -14.52 -1.29 -5.85
C ARG A 84 -15.26 -0.13 -5.18
N ALA A 85 -15.18 -0.01 -3.86
CA ALA A 85 -15.84 1.09 -3.13
C ALA A 85 -15.32 2.47 -3.58
N VAL A 86 -14.01 2.60 -3.82
CA VAL A 86 -13.40 3.82 -4.36
C VAL A 86 -13.91 4.07 -5.79
N ALA A 87 -13.87 3.07 -6.67
CA ALA A 87 -14.32 3.21 -8.05
C ALA A 87 -15.80 3.57 -8.13
N ASP A 88 -16.66 2.92 -7.36
CA ASP A 88 -18.12 3.21 -7.32
C ASP A 88 -18.40 4.65 -6.87
N ALA A 89 -17.52 5.26 -6.08
CA ALA A 89 -17.67 6.63 -5.60
C ALA A 89 -17.05 7.69 -6.54
N ILE A 90 -16.19 7.30 -7.49
CA ILE A 90 -15.57 8.21 -8.45
C ILE A 90 -16.51 8.44 -9.64
N PRO A 91 -16.92 9.71 -9.92
CA PRO A 91 -17.77 9.99 -11.07
C PRO A 91 -17.01 9.90 -12.41
N ASN A 92 -17.73 9.60 -13.48
CA ASN A 92 -17.19 9.79 -14.83
C ASN A 92 -16.85 11.27 -15.08
N GLY A 93 -15.88 11.51 -15.95
CA GLY A 93 -15.41 12.87 -16.28
C GLY A 93 -14.59 13.54 -15.19
N CYS A 94 -14.10 12.77 -14.20
CA CYS A 94 -13.35 13.27 -13.05
C CYS A 94 -11.84 13.36 -13.34
N SER A 95 -11.18 14.36 -12.77
CA SER A 95 -9.72 14.46 -12.75
C SER A 95 -9.16 13.82 -11.48
N LEU A 96 -8.20 12.92 -11.62
CA LEU A 96 -7.66 12.11 -10.53
C LEU A 96 -6.14 12.20 -10.44
N ILE A 97 -5.60 12.10 -9.22
CA ILE A 97 -4.23 11.65 -9.00
C ILE A 97 -4.29 10.27 -8.31
N LEU A 98 -3.65 9.26 -8.93
CA LEU A 98 -3.42 7.96 -8.31
C LEU A 98 -1.95 7.83 -7.94
N ASN A 99 -1.66 7.75 -6.64
CA ASN A 99 -0.30 7.67 -6.10
C ASN A 99 0.25 6.23 -6.16
N ILE A 100 1.49 6.05 -5.69
CA ILE A 100 2.18 4.75 -5.59
C ILE A 100 1.48 3.86 -4.55
N GLY A 101 1.26 2.59 -4.89
CA GLY A 101 0.74 1.60 -3.93
C GLY A 101 0.00 0.45 -4.58
N THR A 102 0.06 -0.73 -3.97
CA THR A 102 -0.66 -1.91 -4.49
C THR A 102 -2.18 -1.80 -4.34
N THR A 103 -2.68 -0.97 -3.42
CA THR A 103 -4.11 -0.69 -3.31
C THR A 103 -4.56 0.31 -4.37
N THR A 104 -3.75 1.33 -4.68
CA THR A 104 -4.02 2.27 -5.77
C THR A 104 -3.94 1.60 -7.15
N GLU A 105 -3.09 0.59 -7.31
CA GLU A 105 -3.09 -0.28 -8.51
C GLU A 105 -4.40 -1.08 -8.63
N ALA A 106 -4.92 -1.61 -7.52
CA ALA A 106 -6.23 -2.26 -7.51
C ALA A 106 -7.37 -1.28 -7.86
N VAL A 107 -7.29 -0.02 -7.37
CA VAL A 107 -8.23 1.05 -7.77
C VAL A 107 -8.15 1.31 -9.27
N ALA A 108 -6.95 1.41 -9.84
CA ALA A 108 -6.77 1.58 -11.29
C ALA A 108 -7.44 0.44 -12.09
N GLN A 109 -7.33 -0.80 -11.63
CA GLN A 109 -8.03 -1.95 -12.24
C GLN A 109 -9.55 -1.81 -12.17
N ALA A 110 -10.10 -1.32 -11.05
CA ALA A 110 -11.54 -1.13 -10.89
C ALA A 110 -12.08 0.03 -11.74
N LEU A 111 -11.22 0.98 -12.15
CA LEU A 111 -11.58 2.15 -12.97
C LEU A 111 -11.55 1.87 -14.49
N LEU A 112 -11.21 0.67 -14.94
CA LEU A 112 -11.05 0.35 -16.37
C LEU A 112 -12.30 0.59 -17.23
N HIS A 113 -13.47 0.66 -16.63
CA HIS A 113 -14.74 0.89 -17.35
C HIS A 113 -15.32 2.30 -17.13
N HIS A 114 -14.61 3.18 -16.41
CA HIS A 114 -15.00 4.59 -16.26
C HIS A 114 -14.77 5.36 -17.56
N LYS A 115 -15.56 6.41 -17.77
CA LYS A 115 -15.52 7.22 -18.99
C LYS A 115 -15.06 8.65 -18.70
N GLY A 116 -14.27 9.18 -19.62
CA GLY A 116 -13.83 10.58 -19.60
C GLY A 116 -12.91 10.91 -18.43
N LEU A 117 -12.20 9.94 -17.87
CA LEU A 117 -11.26 10.19 -16.78
C LEU A 117 -9.98 10.87 -17.31
N ARG A 118 -9.44 11.78 -16.50
CA ARG A 118 -8.07 12.28 -16.65
C ARG A 118 -7.27 11.93 -15.41
N VAL A 119 -6.32 11.01 -15.55
CA VAL A 119 -5.56 10.46 -14.43
C VAL A 119 -4.09 10.86 -14.51
N ILE A 120 -3.63 11.59 -13.50
CA ILE A 120 -2.22 11.90 -13.28
C ILE A 120 -1.66 10.84 -12.34
N THR A 121 -0.47 10.32 -12.62
CA THR A 121 0.14 9.32 -11.75
C THR A 121 1.66 9.37 -11.74
N ASN A 122 2.24 9.05 -10.59
CA ASN A 122 3.67 8.75 -10.43
C ASN A 122 3.93 7.24 -10.26
N ASN A 123 2.98 6.39 -10.69
CA ASN A 123 3.06 4.93 -10.61
C ASN A 123 2.95 4.33 -12.02
N LEU A 124 4.04 3.75 -12.53
CA LEU A 124 4.06 3.14 -13.87
C LEU A 124 3.14 1.92 -13.99
N ASN A 125 2.83 1.23 -12.89
CA ASN A 125 1.86 0.14 -12.91
C ASN A 125 0.44 0.69 -13.13
N VAL A 126 0.07 1.77 -12.44
CA VAL A 126 -1.20 2.48 -12.66
C VAL A 126 -1.30 2.96 -14.10
N ALA A 127 -0.24 3.57 -14.62
CA ALA A 127 -0.20 4.02 -16.01
C ALA A 127 -0.41 2.88 -17.01
N ALA A 128 0.30 1.76 -16.81
CA ALA A 128 0.16 0.57 -17.66
C ALA A 128 -1.26 -0.03 -17.62
N ILE A 129 -1.90 -0.03 -16.44
CA ILE A 129 -3.28 -0.52 -16.28
C ILE A 129 -4.26 0.39 -17.04
N LEU A 130 -4.25 1.67 -16.77
CA LEU A 130 -5.25 2.61 -17.29
C LEU A 130 -5.05 2.97 -18.76
N SER A 131 -3.85 2.79 -19.30
CA SER A 131 -3.60 2.97 -20.75
C SER A 131 -4.40 2.01 -21.64
N SER A 132 -4.97 0.95 -21.07
CA SER A 132 -5.89 0.06 -21.80
C SER A 132 -7.35 0.58 -21.86
N ASN A 133 -7.69 1.63 -21.11
CA ASN A 133 -8.99 2.28 -21.18
C ASN A 133 -8.95 3.43 -22.19
N ALA A 134 -9.60 3.27 -23.34
CA ALA A 134 -9.63 4.27 -24.41
C ALA A 134 -10.30 5.60 -24.01
N ASP A 135 -11.17 5.60 -23.00
CA ASP A 135 -11.87 6.77 -22.46
C ASP A 135 -11.13 7.42 -21.27
N CYS A 136 -9.87 7.05 -21.03
CA CYS A 136 -9.04 7.57 -19.96
C CYS A 136 -7.77 8.24 -20.52
N GLU A 137 -7.60 9.53 -20.27
CA GLU A 137 -6.32 10.20 -20.51
C GLU A 137 -5.38 9.97 -19.33
N VAL A 138 -4.23 9.35 -19.57
CA VAL A 138 -3.23 9.05 -18.55
C VAL A 138 -2.01 9.95 -18.71
N ILE A 139 -1.72 10.74 -17.68
CA ILE A 139 -0.59 11.66 -17.63
C ILE A 139 0.41 11.14 -16.59
N VAL A 140 1.62 10.81 -17.03
CA VAL A 140 2.64 10.20 -16.17
C VAL A 140 3.67 11.24 -15.76
N ALA A 141 3.97 11.32 -14.46
CA ALA A 141 5.05 12.15 -13.95
C ALA A 141 6.41 11.72 -14.53
N GLY A 142 7.25 12.69 -14.83
CA GLY A 142 8.65 12.43 -15.13
C GLY A 142 9.48 12.29 -13.84
N GLY A 143 10.65 11.66 -13.94
CA GLY A 143 11.59 11.58 -12.82
C GLY A 143 12.30 10.24 -12.71
N VAL A 144 12.84 9.95 -11.51
CA VAL A 144 13.58 8.72 -11.22
C VAL A 144 12.62 7.58 -10.91
N VAL A 145 12.67 6.51 -11.69
CA VAL A 145 11.90 5.29 -11.47
C VAL A 145 12.57 4.45 -10.39
N ARG A 146 11.86 4.18 -9.33
CA ARG A 146 12.27 3.25 -8.27
C ARG A 146 11.96 1.81 -8.70
N THR A 147 13.00 1.00 -8.88
CA THR A 147 12.89 -0.35 -9.45
C THR A 147 12.01 -1.31 -8.63
N ARG A 148 11.98 -1.16 -7.31
CA ARG A 148 11.26 -2.08 -6.40
C ARG A 148 9.74 -2.09 -6.59
N ASP A 149 9.12 -1.00 -7.03
CA ASP A 149 7.66 -0.83 -7.16
C ASP A 149 7.22 0.04 -8.36
N ARG A 150 8.19 0.43 -9.21
CA ARG A 150 7.96 1.26 -10.40
C ARG A 150 7.34 2.63 -10.09
N GLY A 151 7.51 3.11 -8.87
CA GLY A 151 7.12 4.46 -8.48
C GLY A 151 8.12 5.50 -8.98
N ILE A 152 7.64 6.65 -9.40
CA ILE A 152 8.46 7.79 -9.81
C ILE A 152 8.56 8.75 -8.62
N VAL A 153 9.79 9.08 -8.23
CA VAL A 153 10.09 9.88 -7.04
C VAL A 153 11.14 10.95 -7.35
N GLY A 154 11.31 11.89 -6.42
CA GLY A 154 12.28 12.97 -6.49
C GLY A 154 11.68 14.30 -6.91
N GLU A 155 12.52 15.34 -6.96
CA GLU A 155 12.09 16.74 -7.15
C GLU A 155 11.35 16.95 -8.48
N ALA A 156 11.78 16.30 -9.56
CA ALA A 156 11.10 16.39 -10.85
C ALA A 156 9.64 15.91 -10.78
N ALA A 157 9.36 14.83 -10.02
CA ALA A 157 8.00 14.36 -9.80
C ALA A 157 7.20 15.35 -8.92
N VAL A 158 7.83 15.94 -7.90
CA VAL A 158 7.21 16.98 -7.07
C VAL A 158 6.81 18.19 -7.92
N ASP A 159 7.73 18.72 -8.70
CA ASP A 159 7.48 19.89 -9.55
C ASP A 159 6.45 19.62 -10.63
N PHE A 160 6.44 18.40 -11.17
CA PHE A 160 5.41 17.98 -12.11
C PHE A 160 4.02 17.97 -11.46
N MET A 161 3.86 17.37 -10.27
CA MET A 161 2.57 17.32 -9.58
C MET A 161 2.04 18.70 -9.21
N ARG A 162 2.89 19.67 -8.91
CA ARG A 162 2.51 21.06 -8.60
C ARG A 162 1.77 21.78 -9.71
N GLN A 163 1.88 21.32 -10.95
CA GLN A 163 1.24 21.95 -12.12
C GLN A 163 -0.25 21.65 -12.23
N PHE A 164 -0.77 20.74 -11.42
CA PHE A 164 -2.16 20.28 -11.49
C PHE A 164 -2.95 20.67 -10.23
N LYS A 165 -4.25 20.79 -10.37
CA LYS A 165 -5.22 20.83 -9.28
C LYS A 165 -6.37 19.92 -9.69
N VAL A 166 -6.45 18.73 -9.10
CA VAL A 166 -7.42 17.70 -9.47
C VAL A 166 -8.61 17.66 -8.52
N ASP A 167 -9.66 16.96 -8.92
CA ASP A 167 -10.85 16.78 -8.09
C ASP A 167 -10.55 15.84 -6.92
N ILE A 168 -9.95 14.67 -7.19
CA ILE A 168 -9.71 13.65 -6.17
C ILE A 168 -8.27 13.11 -6.28
N ALA A 169 -7.58 13.00 -5.15
CA ALA A 169 -6.40 12.16 -5.03
C ALA A 169 -6.74 10.87 -4.29
N VAL A 170 -6.33 9.74 -4.84
CA VAL A 170 -6.35 8.46 -4.13
C VAL A 170 -4.92 8.09 -3.76
N ILE A 171 -4.64 8.08 -2.47
CA ILE A 171 -3.30 7.78 -1.93
C ILE A 171 -3.32 6.46 -1.14
N GLY A 172 -2.22 5.75 -1.19
CA GLY A 172 -1.92 4.66 -0.27
C GLY A 172 -1.07 5.13 0.90
N ILE A 173 -0.91 4.27 1.90
CA ILE A 173 -0.04 4.52 3.05
C ILE A 173 0.66 3.25 3.51
N SER A 174 1.81 3.40 4.15
CA SER A 174 2.53 2.27 4.72
C SER A 174 2.18 2.00 6.19
N ALA A 175 1.90 3.04 6.98
CA ALA A 175 1.53 2.93 8.38
C ALA A 175 0.57 4.05 8.81
N ILE A 176 -0.35 3.71 9.73
CA ILE A 176 -1.22 4.64 10.45
C ILE A 176 -0.97 4.42 11.94
N GLU A 177 -0.46 5.43 12.63
CA GLU A 177 -0.16 5.33 14.05
C GLU A 177 -1.36 5.75 14.92
N SER A 178 -1.34 5.37 16.19
CA SER A 178 -2.45 5.60 17.13
C SER A 178 -2.75 7.07 17.39
N ASP A 179 -1.80 7.96 17.14
CA ASP A 179 -1.97 9.42 17.23
C ASP A 179 -2.59 10.04 15.96
N GLY A 180 -2.96 9.20 14.98
CA GLY A 180 -3.51 9.62 13.70
C GLY A 180 -2.48 10.09 12.68
N SER A 181 -1.18 9.93 12.94
CA SER A 181 -0.15 10.23 11.96
C SER A 181 -0.08 9.16 10.87
N LEU A 182 0.02 9.59 9.63
CA LEU A 182 0.21 8.77 8.44
C LEU A 182 1.70 8.76 8.10
N ARG A 183 2.30 7.56 8.01
CA ARG A 183 3.75 7.44 7.85
C ARG A 183 4.15 6.52 6.71
N ASP A 184 5.33 6.78 6.15
CA ASP A 184 5.96 5.96 5.12
C ASP A 184 7.47 5.81 5.36
N PHE A 185 8.15 5.03 4.49
CA PHE A 185 9.55 4.64 4.66
C PHE A 185 10.53 5.51 3.85
N ASP A 186 10.12 6.10 2.74
CA ASP A 186 10.99 6.83 1.80
C ASP A 186 10.61 8.31 1.74
N LEU A 187 11.50 9.18 2.22
CA LEU A 187 11.29 10.64 2.22
C LEU A 187 10.99 11.20 0.82
N ARG A 188 11.57 10.62 -0.24
CA ARG A 188 11.33 11.09 -1.61
C ARG A 188 9.90 10.77 -2.08
N GLU A 189 9.37 9.61 -1.65
CA GLU A 189 7.97 9.24 -1.87
C GLU A 189 7.03 10.16 -1.08
N VAL A 190 7.35 10.38 0.19
CA VAL A 190 6.57 11.26 1.08
C VAL A 190 6.46 12.66 0.50
N LYS A 191 7.53 13.27 0.00
CA LYS A 191 7.47 14.60 -0.62
C LYS A 191 6.52 14.67 -1.82
N VAL A 192 6.51 13.65 -2.66
CA VAL A 192 5.55 13.57 -3.79
C VAL A 192 4.12 13.42 -3.26
N ALA A 193 3.89 12.54 -2.29
CA ALA A 193 2.56 12.34 -1.70
C ALA A 193 2.02 13.59 -0.99
N GLN A 194 2.85 14.32 -0.26
CA GLN A 194 2.50 15.60 0.35
C GLN A 194 2.09 16.65 -0.70
N THR A 195 2.81 16.68 -1.82
CA THR A 195 2.46 17.55 -2.95
C THR A 195 1.11 17.15 -3.54
N ILE A 196 0.86 15.86 -3.73
CA ILE A 196 -0.42 15.32 -4.22
C ILE A 196 -1.58 15.75 -3.31
N ILE A 197 -1.43 15.64 -1.99
CA ILE A 197 -2.43 16.10 -1.01
C ILE A 197 -2.73 17.59 -1.22
N GLY A 198 -1.70 18.44 -1.33
CA GLY A 198 -1.87 19.87 -1.55
C GLY A 198 -2.48 20.23 -2.91
N GLN A 199 -2.39 19.35 -3.89
CA GLN A 199 -2.85 19.56 -5.26
C GLN A 199 -4.21 18.88 -5.58
N SER A 200 -4.96 18.50 -4.56
CA SER A 200 -6.26 17.85 -4.72
C SER A 200 -7.34 18.60 -3.95
N ARG A 201 -8.58 18.54 -4.43
CA ARG A 201 -9.75 19.11 -3.74
C ARG A 201 -10.25 18.17 -2.66
N GLU A 202 -10.27 16.87 -2.96
CA GLU A 202 -10.52 15.80 -1.98
C GLU A 202 -9.35 14.82 -1.97
N VAL A 203 -9.01 14.33 -0.79
CA VAL A 203 -7.95 13.32 -0.56
C VAL A 203 -8.58 12.07 0.03
N TRP A 204 -8.51 10.97 -0.70
CA TRP A 204 -9.03 9.67 -0.29
C TRP A 204 -7.89 8.73 0.05
N LEU A 205 -7.89 8.17 1.24
CA LEU A 205 -6.87 7.22 1.71
C LEU A 205 -7.36 5.78 1.52
N ALA A 206 -6.76 5.08 0.56
CA ALA A 206 -7.04 3.67 0.30
C ALA A 206 -6.13 2.78 1.16
N ALA A 207 -6.60 2.40 2.35
CA ALA A 207 -5.85 1.63 3.33
C ALA A 207 -6.65 0.47 3.89
N ASP A 208 -6.02 -0.69 4.08
CA ASP A 208 -6.59 -1.81 4.80
C ASP A 208 -6.19 -1.79 6.29
N HIS A 209 -6.89 -2.58 7.13
CA HIS A 209 -6.68 -2.63 8.58
C HIS A 209 -5.23 -2.95 9.00
N SER A 210 -4.45 -3.62 8.15
CA SER A 210 -3.05 -3.95 8.48
C SER A 210 -2.14 -2.72 8.60
N LYS A 211 -2.60 -1.55 8.15
CA LYS A 211 -1.83 -0.31 8.22
C LYS A 211 -1.79 0.27 9.63
N PHE A 212 -2.83 0.01 10.45
CA PHE A 212 -2.92 0.47 11.83
C PHE A 212 -1.97 -0.26 12.80
N SER A 213 -1.37 -1.37 12.39
CA SER A 213 -0.42 -2.13 13.21
C SER A 213 1.04 -1.99 12.76
N ARG A 214 1.32 -1.04 11.86
CA ARG A 214 2.66 -0.83 11.30
C ARG A 214 3.23 0.50 11.75
N GLN A 215 4.57 0.54 11.80
CA GLN A 215 5.33 1.75 12.07
C GLN A 215 6.23 2.07 10.88
N ALA A 216 6.45 3.36 10.61
CA ALA A 216 7.38 3.86 9.62
C ALA A 216 7.95 5.22 10.07
N MET A 217 9.14 5.57 9.58
CA MET A 217 9.89 6.67 10.18
C MET A 217 9.53 8.06 9.66
N VAL A 218 8.94 8.17 8.45
CA VAL A 218 8.73 9.47 7.80
C VAL A 218 7.26 9.86 7.87
N GLU A 219 6.96 10.98 8.50
CA GLU A 219 5.59 11.52 8.56
C GLU A 219 5.18 12.08 7.19
N LEU A 220 4.04 11.60 6.69
CA LEU A 220 3.47 12.01 5.43
C LEU A 220 2.36 13.05 5.63
N ALA A 221 1.41 12.76 6.50
CA ALA A 221 0.23 13.57 6.77
C ALA A 221 -0.41 13.16 8.11
N ARG A 222 -1.56 13.74 8.41
CA ARG A 222 -2.44 13.33 9.51
C ARG A 222 -3.81 12.97 9.00
N LEU A 223 -4.54 12.11 9.72
CA LEU A 223 -5.89 11.68 9.34
C LEU A 223 -6.87 12.83 9.13
N ASN A 224 -6.69 13.97 9.82
CA ASN A 224 -7.55 15.16 9.64
C ASN A 224 -7.32 15.89 8.30
N GLN A 225 -6.34 15.49 7.51
CA GLN A 225 -6.08 15.98 6.15
C GLN A 225 -6.69 15.07 5.08
N ILE A 226 -7.41 14.03 5.50
CA ILE A 226 -8.02 13.02 4.65
C ILE A 226 -9.53 13.21 4.68
N ASP A 227 -10.14 13.34 3.51
CA ASP A 227 -11.59 13.53 3.38
C ASP A 227 -12.35 12.21 3.45
N ARG A 228 -11.75 11.10 2.97
CA ARG A 228 -12.35 9.76 3.01
C ARG A 228 -11.30 8.69 3.31
N LEU A 229 -11.69 7.69 4.13
CA LEU A 229 -10.91 6.50 4.48
C LEU A 229 -11.71 5.25 4.13
#